data_f7f003caf0c22b9ecfd57f043b231f31
#
_entry.id   f7f003caf0c22b9ecfd57f043b231f31
#
_cell.length_a   1.000
_cell.length_b   1.000
_cell.length_c   1.000
_cell.angle_alpha   90.00
_cell.angle_beta   90.00
_cell.angle_gamma   90.00
#
_symmetry.space_group_name_H-M   'P 1'
#
loop_
_entity.id
_entity.type
_entity.pdbx_description
1 polymer ?
#
loop_
_entity_poly.entity_id
_entity_poly.type
_entity_poly.pdbx_seq_one_letter_code
_entity_poly.pdbx_strand_id
1 'polypeptide(L)'
;MNRLKSFSLVIVIFLFSSLVFAGGHSKGMYIHIINFNITGIDRSQYEAAAMKLTSVFAAVPGLKRKHWLANEENNTYGGVYIFDSKESHDAFTESELYAGVKGNPSFTNFSGKSFENIDSLAKHTRGTE
;
A
#
# COMPACT_ATOMS: atom_id res chain seq x y z
N MET A 1 -49.76 -37.95 21.64
CA MET A 1 -48.54 -38.53 21.05
C MET A 1 -47.70 -37.42 20.45
N ASN A 2 -46.82 -36.86 21.26
CA ASN A 2 -45.92 -35.79 20.81
C ASN A 2 -44.63 -36.42 20.33
N ARG A 3 -44.48 -36.49 19.00
CA ARG A 3 -43.17 -36.79 18.43
C ARG A 3 -42.33 -35.59 18.53
N LEU A 4 -41.45 -35.54 19.52
CA LEU A 4 -40.31 -34.66 19.57
C LEU A 4 -39.41 -34.97 18.39
N LYS A 5 -39.52 -34.19 17.33
CA LYS A 5 -38.51 -34.19 16.28
C LYS A 5 -37.23 -33.57 16.87
N SER A 6 -36.33 -34.46 17.19
CA SER A 6 -34.97 -34.07 17.51
C SER A 6 -34.40 -33.32 16.31
N PHE A 7 -34.34 -32.00 16.37
CA PHE A 7 -33.54 -31.18 15.50
C PHE A 7 -32.10 -31.40 15.93
N SER A 8 -31.43 -32.30 15.25
CA SER A 8 -29.99 -32.41 15.31
C SER A 8 -29.44 -31.13 14.74
N LEU A 9 -29.01 -30.21 15.62
CA LEU A 9 -28.24 -29.02 15.24
C LEU A 9 -26.88 -29.53 14.76
N VAL A 10 -26.77 -29.73 13.48
CA VAL A 10 -25.47 -29.95 12.82
C VAL A 10 -24.80 -28.58 12.90
N ILE A 11 -24.01 -28.37 13.95
CA ILE A 11 -23.04 -27.31 13.98
C ILE A 11 -22.01 -27.67 12.92
N VAL A 12 -22.22 -27.15 11.73
CA VAL A 12 -21.16 -27.09 10.72
C VAL A 12 -20.17 -26.09 11.26
N ILE A 13 -19.21 -26.60 12.01
CA ILE A 13 -18.01 -25.86 12.32
C ILE A 13 -17.32 -25.68 10.97
N PHE A 14 -17.56 -24.53 10.34
CA PHE A 14 -16.64 -24.04 9.33
C PHE A 14 -15.33 -23.79 10.06
N LEU A 15 -14.52 -24.81 10.13
CA LEU A 15 -13.10 -24.67 10.28
C LEU A 15 -12.66 -23.85 9.06
N PHE A 16 -12.63 -22.53 9.22
CA PHE A 16 -11.77 -21.71 8.43
C PHE A 16 -10.37 -22.23 8.73
N SER A 17 -9.98 -23.25 8.03
CA SER A 17 -8.59 -23.53 7.82
C SER A 17 -8.08 -22.27 7.17
N SER A 18 -7.53 -21.37 7.98
CA SER A 18 -6.63 -20.35 7.48
C SER A 18 -5.57 -21.16 6.76
N LEU A 19 -5.73 -21.28 5.47
CA LEU A 19 -4.70 -21.83 4.62
C LEU A 19 -3.58 -20.79 4.70
N VAL A 20 -2.78 -20.91 5.76
CA VAL A 20 -1.51 -20.22 5.83
C VAL A 20 -0.69 -20.84 4.73
N PHE A 21 -0.66 -20.17 3.59
CA PHE A 21 0.30 -20.48 2.56
C PHE A 21 1.68 -20.17 3.12
N ALA A 22 2.28 -21.15 3.81
CA ALA A 22 3.63 -21.10 4.33
C ALA A 22 4.67 -21.20 3.19
N GLY A 23 4.43 -20.58 2.04
CA GLY A 23 5.28 -20.77 0.88
C GLY A 23 5.46 -19.56 -0.03
N GLY A 24 4.98 -18.37 0.35
CA GLY A 24 4.97 -17.24 -0.56
C GLY A 24 5.23 -15.88 0.06
N HIS A 25 5.63 -15.85 1.33
CA HIS A 25 6.00 -14.59 1.95
C HIS A 25 7.41 -14.23 1.49
N SER A 26 7.51 -13.35 0.48
CA SER A 26 8.75 -12.65 0.30
C SER A 26 8.95 -11.81 1.56
N LYS A 27 9.84 -12.24 2.46
CA LYS A 27 10.19 -11.53 3.69
C LYS A 27 10.97 -10.25 3.41
N GLY A 28 11.18 -9.94 2.12
CA GLY A 28 11.89 -8.80 1.64
C GLY A 28 11.02 -7.56 1.54
N MET A 29 11.68 -6.41 1.51
CA MET A 29 11.02 -5.14 1.27
C MET A 29 10.34 -5.12 -0.09
N TYR A 30 9.25 -4.40 -0.16
CA TYR A 30 8.51 -4.18 -1.39
C TYR A 30 8.39 -2.68 -1.66
N ILE A 31 8.58 -2.28 -2.90
CA ILE A 31 8.67 -0.87 -3.28
C ILE A 31 7.52 -0.52 -4.20
N HIS A 32 6.87 0.61 -3.94
CA HIS A 32 5.87 1.17 -4.82
C HIS A 32 6.27 2.58 -5.22
N ILE A 33 6.27 2.87 -6.51
CA ILE A 33 6.59 4.19 -7.03
C ILE A 33 5.36 4.78 -7.69
N ILE A 34 4.95 5.94 -7.20
CA ILE A 34 3.85 6.72 -7.77
C ILE A 34 4.44 7.95 -8.43
N ASN A 35 3.98 8.23 -9.64
CA ASN A 35 4.23 9.50 -10.33
C ASN A 35 2.93 10.05 -10.92
N PHE A 36 2.82 11.36 -10.92
CA PHE A 36 1.72 12.10 -11.54
C PHE A 36 2.16 13.52 -11.89
N ASN A 37 1.40 14.18 -12.74
CA ASN A 37 1.51 15.61 -12.96
C ASN A 37 0.48 16.33 -12.10
N ILE A 38 0.77 17.56 -11.68
CA ILE A 38 -0.22 18.39 -10.99
C ILE A 38 -0.88 19.35 -11.98
N THR A 39 -2.18 19.59 -11.78
CA THR A 39 -2.96 20.52 -12.59
C THR A 39 -3.92 21.32 -11.72
N GLY A 40 -4.06 22.61 -12.03
CA GLY A 40 -4.92 23.53 -11.27
C GLY A 40 -4.37 23.94 -9.92
N ILE A 41 -3.21 23.46 -9.53
CA ILE A 41 -2.47 23.83 -8.31
C ILE A 41 -0.99 24.00 -8.63
N ASP A 42 -0.31 24.82 -7.85
CA ASP A 42 1.14 24.96 -7.91
C ASP A 42 1.85 24.07 -6.87
N ARG A 43 3.15 24.05 -6.91
CA ARG A 43 3.98 23.28 -5.98
C ARG A 43 3.71 23.62 -4.52
N SER A 44 3.59 24.89 -4.19
CA SER A 44 3.35 25.33 -2.81
C SER A 44 2.01 24.82 -2.28
N GLN A 45 0.98 24.87 -3.11
CA GLN A 45 -0.34 24.33 -2.77
C GLN A 45 -0.31 22.79 -2.63
N TYR A 46 0.42 22.11 -3.50
CA TYR A 46 0.64 20.66 -3.39
C TYR A 46 1.33 20.30 -2.08
N GLU A 47 2.45 20.98 -1.74
CA GLU A 47 3.19 20.71 -0.52
C GLU A 47 2.34 20.99 0.74
N ALA A 48 1.55 22.06 0.73
CA ALA A 48 0.66 22.38 1.85
C ALA A 48 -0.44 21.31 2.04
N ALA A 49 -1.01 20.81 0.96
CA ALA A 49 -1.98 19.72 1.01
C ALA A 49 -1.34 18.39 1.46
N ALA A 50 -0.15 18.09 0.94
CA ALA A 50 0.60 16.90 1.28
C ALA A 50 1.01 16.89 2.76
N MET A 51 1.39 18.02 3.31
CA MET A 51 1.77 18.17 4.72
C MET A 51 0.65 17.71 5.66
N LYS A 52 -0.60 17.98 5.33
CA LYS A 52 -1.77 17.55 6.12
C LYS A 52 -1.95 16.02 6.13
N LEU A 53 -1.37 15.31 5.18
CA LEU A 53 -1.48 13.87 5.04
C LEU A 53 -0.25 13.12 5.57
N THR A 54 0.79 13.80 6.00
CA THR A 54 2.03 13.14 6.44
C THR A 54 1.81 12.18 7.58
N SER A 55 0.99 12.53 8.57
CA SER A 55 0.66 11.64 9.69
C SER A 55 -0.18 10.44 9.26
N VAL A 56 -1.06 10.62 8.28
CA VAL A 56 -1.88 9.53 7.72
C VAL A 56 -0.99 8.52 7.01
N PHE A 57 -0.05 8.97 6.20
CA PHE A 57 0.92 8.09 5.55
C PHE A 57 1.87 7.43 6.55
N ALA A 58 2.34 8.16 7.55
CA ALA A 58 3.20 7.61 8.60
C ALA A 58 2.52 6.47 9.38
N ALA A 59 1.19 6.46 9.44
CA ALA A 59 0.41 5.44 10.12
C ALA A 59 0.05 4.23 9.24
N VAL A 60 0.44 4.22 7.96
CA VAL A 60 0.17 3.09 7.05
C VAL A 60 0.89 1.84 7.57
N PRO A 61 0.16 0.74 7.84
CA PRO A 61 0.78 -0.48 8.35
C PRO A 61 1.85 -1.03 7.40
N GLY A 62 3.01 -1.33 7.94
CA GLY A 62 4.13 -1.91 7.19
C GLY A 62 4.89 -0.92 6.30
N LEU A 63 4.47 0.33 6.22
CA LEU A 63 5.24 1.36 5.53
C LEU A 63 6.45 1.75 6.37
N LYS A 64 7.63 1.42 5.87
CA LYS A 64 8.91 1.74 6.54
C LYS A 64 9.41 3.13 6.22
N ARG A 65 9.29 3.54 4.96
CA ARG A 65 9.73 4.84 4.45
C ARG A 65 8.84 5.30 3.33
N LYS A 66 8.68 6.60 3.27
CA LYS A 66 8.10 7.28 2.12
C LYS A 66 8.98 8.47 1.76
N HIS A 67 9.41 8.52 0.52
CA HIS A 67 10.05 9.68 -0.07
C HIS A 67 9.05 10.41 -0.95
N TRP A 68 9.00 11.72 -0.81
CA TRP A 68 8.18 12.59 -1.64
C TRP A 68 9.03 13.08 -2.81
N LEU A 69 8.51 12.93 -4.01
CA LEU A 69 9.22 13.24 -5.25
C LEU A 69 8.70 14.53 -5.86
N ALA A 70 9.63 15.36 -6.34
CA ALA A 70 9.30 16.54 -7.12
C ALA A 70 10.35 16.75 -8.22
N ASN A 71 9.86 16.89 -9.44
CA ASN A 71 10.61 17.42 -10.58
C ASN A 71 9.75 18.52 -11.20
N GLU A 72 10.01 19.74 -10.79
CA GLU A 72 9.19 20.88 -11.17
C GLU A 72 9.32 21.21 -12.65
N GLU A 73 10.51 21.05 -13.22
CA GLU A 73 10.78 21.28 -14.64
C GLU A 73 9.88 20.41 -15.54
N ASN A 74 9.68 19.15 -15.14
CA ASN A 74 8.83 18.20 -15.88
C ASN A 74 7.42 18.07 -15.28
N ASN A 75 7.04 18.92 -14.34
CA ASN A 75 5.77 18.83 -13.61
C ASN A 75 5.49 17.40 -13.12
N THR A 76 6.49 16.71 -12.58
CA THR A 76 6.35 15.34 -12.10
C THR A 76 6.54 15.28 -10.59
N TYR A 77 5.53 14.76 -9.92
CA TYR A 77 5.47 14.60 -8.47
C TYR A 77 5.16 13.15 -8.13
N GLY A 78 5.22 12.80 -6.89
CA GLY A 78 4.87 11.46 -6.45
C GLY A 78 5.57 11.03 -5.19
N GLY A 79 5.80 9.72 -5.09
CA GLY A 79 6.46 9.16 -3.93
C GLY A 79 7.10 7.81 -4.20
N VAL A 80 8.13 7.51 -3.42
CA VAL A 80 8.67 6.17 -3.28
C VAL A 80 8.25 5.63 -1.93
N TYR A 81 7.53 4.53 -1.94
CA TYR A 81 6.99 3.86 -0.76
C TYR A 81 7.75 2.56 -0.55
N ILE A 82 8.33 2.39 0.63
CA ILE A 82 9.07 1.19 0.98
C ILE A 82 8.31 0.46 2.09
N PHE A 83 7.82 -0.73 1.77
CA PHE A 83 7.08 -1.59 2.67
C PHE A 83 7.95 -2.71 3.22
N ASP A 84 7.62 -3.20 4.40
CA ASP A 84 8.27 -4.34 5.03
C ASP A 84 7.99 -5.67 4.33
N SER A 85 6.90 -5.73 3.55
CA SER A 85 6.45 -6.94 2.87
C SER A 85 5.56 -6.63 1.67
N LYS A 86 5.38 -7.62 0.80
CA LYS A 86 4.41 -7.55 -0.29
C LYS A 86 2.97 -7.43 0.24
N GLU A 87 2.66 -8.11 1.34
CA GLU A 87 1.32 -8.08 1.95
C GLU A 87 0.95 -6.67 2.41
N SER A 88 1.87 -5.96 3.05
CA SER A 88 1.66 -4.56 3.46
C SER A 88 1.49 -3.65 2.26
N HIS A 89 2.28 -3.85 1.20
CA HIS A 89 2.13 -3.14 -0.07
C HIS A 89 0.75 -3.39 -0.69
N ASP A 90 0.32 -4.65 -0.79
CA ASP A 90 -0.96 -5.00 -1.40
C ASP A 90 -2.13 -4.40 -0.62
N ALA A 91 -2.08 -4.43 0.70
CA ALA A 91 -3.07 -3.78 1.56
C ALA A 91 -3.14 -2.26 1.32
N PHE A 92 -1.99 -1.61 1.14
CA PHE A 92 -1.94 -0.18 0.82
C PHE A 92 -2.56 0.12 -0.55
N THR A 93 -2.21 -0.63 -1.58
CA THR A 93 -2.72 -0.39 -2.95
C THR A 93 -4.22 -0.69 -3.08
N GLU A 94 -4.79 -1.47 -2.17
CA GLU A 94 -6.23 -1.75 -2.06
C GLU A 94 -6.96 -0.77 -1.12
N SER A 95 -6.25 0.13 -0.47
CA SER A 95 -6.81 1.04 0.53
C SER A 95 -7.54 2.24 -0.09
N GLU A 96 -8.42 2.84 0.70
CA GLU A 96 -9.09 4.10 0.34
C GLU A 96 -8.10 5.26 0.20
N LEU A 97 -7.02 5.24 0.98
CA LEU A 97 -5.96 6.24 0.89
C LEU A 97 -5.31 6.23 -0.50
N TYR A 98 -4.96 5.05 -0.99
CA TYR A 98 -4.41 4.89 -2.34
C TYR A 98 -5.41 5.31 -3.41
N ALA A 99 -6.67 4.89 -3.29
CA ALA A 99 -7.73 5.28 -4.20
C ALA A 99 -7.92 6.80 -4.22
N GLY A 100 -7.80 7.47 -3.08
CA GLY A 100 -7.88 8.93 -2.97
C GLY A 100 -6.74 9.64 -3.70
N VAL A 101 -5.53 9.12 -3.61
CA VAL A 101 -4.37 9.66 -4.36
C VAL A 101 -4.58 9.48 -5.85
N LYS A 102 -4.92 8.27 -6.27
CA LYS A 102 -5.14 7.92 -7.68
C LYS A 102 -6.30 8.69 -8.31
N GLY A 103 -7.36 8.93 -7.55
CA GLY A 103 -8.58 9.61 -8.00
C GLY A 103 -8.56 11.12 -7.78
N ASN A 104 -7.48 11.72 -7.29
CA ASN A 104 -7.41 13.15 -7.05
C ASN A 104 -7.48 13.92 -8.38
N PRO A 105 -8.46 14.81 -8.58
CA PRO A 105 -8.63 15.52 -9.86
C PRO A 105 -7.45 16.48 -10.18
N SER A 106 -6.67 16.88 -9.20
CA SER A 106 -5.46 17.69 -9.40
C SER A 106 -4.24 16.86 -9.83
N PHE A 107 -4.35 15.53 -9.82
CA PHE A 107 -3.27 14.61 -10.23
C PHE A 107 -3.62 13.95 -11.55
N THR A 108 -2.88 14.28 -12.58
CA THR A 108 -3.08 13.74 -13.94
C THR A 108 -1.94 12.82 -14.32
N ASN A 109 -2.17 11.97 -15.32
CA ASN A 109 -1.18 11.00 -15.80
C ASN A 109 -0.60 10.13 -14.66
N PHE A 110 -1.48 9.66 -13.78
CA PHE A 110 -1.11 8.83 -12.65
C PHE A 110 -0.46 7.51 -13.12
N SER A 111 0.69 7.19 -12.53
CA SER A 111 1.41 5.93 -12.73
C SER A 111 1.78 5.35 -11.38
N GLY A 112 1.42 4.09 -11.16
CA GLY A 112 1.85 3.31 -9.99
C GLY A 112 2.56 2.05 -10.45
N LYS A 113 3.80 1.84 -9.99
CA LYS A 113 4.60 0.66 -10.32
C LYS A 113 5.15 0.02 -9.05
N SER A 114 5.12 -1.29 -9.02
CA SER A 114 5.53 -2.10 -7.88
C SER A 114 6.77 -2.92 -8.20
N PHE A 115 7.64 -3.06 -7.21
CA PHE A 115 8.91 -3.76 -7.36
C PHE A 115 9.21 -4.56 -6.10
N GLU A 116 9.71 -5.76 -6.28
CA GLU A 116 10.40 -6.48 -5.23
C GLU A 116 11.79 -5.85 -5.02
N ASN A 117 12.19 -5.65 -3.77
CA ASN A 117 13.57 -5.30 -3.46
C ASN A 117 14.44 -6.56 -3.54
N ILE A 118 15.52 -6.53 -4.28
CA ILE A 118 16.46 -7.65 -4.30
C ILE A 118 17.37 -7.55 -3.09
N ASP A 119 16.89 -8.05 -1.95
CA ASP A 119 17.54 -7.88 -0.65
C ASP A 119 18.96 -8.45 -0.62
N SER A 120 19.20 -9.52 -1.35
CA SER A 120 20.56 -10.13 -1.46
C SER A 120 21.58 -9.17 -2.07
N LEU A 121 21.16 -8.24 -2.91
CA LEU A 121 22.00 -7.19 -3.48
C LEU A 121 21.94 -5.93 -2.63
N ALA A 122 20.75 -5.53 -2.23
CA ALA A 122 20.51 -4.27 -1.54
C ALA A 122 21.27 -4.15 -0.21
N LYS A 123 21.44 -5.26 0.54
CA LYS A 123 22.22 -5.28 1.78
C LYS A 123 23.67 -4.81 1.62
N HIS A 124 24.24 -4.96 0.44
CA HIS A 124 25.62 -4.50 0.15
C HIS A 124 25.68 -3.01 -0.21
N THR A 125 24.54 -2.40 -0.43
CA THR A 125 24.38 -0.99 -0.80
C THR A 125 23.51 -0.20 0.17
N ARG A 126 23.32 -0.71 1.39
CA ARG A 126 22.47 -0.12 2.43
C ARG A 126 20.98 0.00 2.06
N GLY A 127 20.52 -0.80 1.14
CA GLY A 127 19.11 -0.80 0.69
C GLY A 127 18.17 -1.63 1.54
N THR A 128 18.60 -2.08 2.72
CA THR A 128 17.80 -2.86 3.68
C THR A 128 17.69 -2.19 5.07
N GLU A 129 18.21 -0.98 5.21
CA GLU A 129 18.18 -0.19 6.46
C GLU A 129 16.89 0.62 6.60
#